data_c5b7ed54f853b8fcba094766f6708546
#
_entry.id   c5b7ed54f853b8fcba094766f6708546
#
_cell.length_a   1.000
_cell.length_b   1.000
_cell.length_c   1.000
_cell.angle_alpha   90.00
_cell.angle_beta   90.00
_cell.angle_gamma   90.00
#
_symmetry.space_group_name_H-M   'P 1'
#
loop_
_entity.id
_entity.type
_entity.pdbx_description
1 polymer ?
#
loop_
_entity_poly.entity_id
_entity_poly.type
_entity_poly.pdbx_seq_one_letter_code
_entity_poly.pdbx_strand_id
1 'polypeptide(L)'
;MAHSQTIRETANERSTLPSPDYEANDVLVVGEPEQFKALGDDLRWKIVVLLRDRASSTTELATKLGLPKGTVGHHVKVLEKAGLVRVVRTRQVRAMTEKLYGRTARLFLFKSSDTDAEDVWNVAAASLRRAAEEMLPIGSDSQTTFGVVRARLSEADARRLVRRLEKVVDDFRAADGAEGEEFGLAVAFYRRAIDA
;
A
#
# COMPACT_ATOMS: atom_id res chain seq x y z
N MET A 1 -20.31 15.85 -9.84
CA MET A 1 -20.00 16.08 -8.41
C MET A 1 -20.65 15.07 -7.43
N ALA A 2 -21.56 14.19 -7.86
CA ALA A 2 -22.27 13.25 -6.97
C ALA A 2 -21.55 11.89 -6.72
N HIS A 3 -20.55 11.52 -7.53
CA HIS A 3 -19.87 10.21 -7.41
C HIS A 3 -18.76 10.17 -6.34
N SER A 4 -18.28 11.32 -5.85
CA SER A 4 -17.25 11.38 -4.80
C SER A 4 -17.80 11.26 -3.38
N GLN A 5 -19.09 11.52 -3.17
CA GLN A 5 -19.71 11.44 -1.84
C GLN A 5 -20.13 10.01 -1.48
N THR A 6 -20.60 9.23 -2.46
CA THR A 6 -21.07 7.85 -2.21
C THR A 6 -19.95 6.90 -1.74
N ILE A 7 -18.69 7.14 -2.15
CA ILE A 7 -17.55 6.32 -1.70
C ILE A 7 -17.14 6.64 -0.25
N ARG A 8 -17.49 7.84 0.25
CA ARG A 8 -17.19 8.23 1.64
C ARG A 8 -18.20 7.70 2.66
N GLU A 9 -19.45 7.50 2.27
CA GLU A 9 -20.52 7.03 3.18
C GLU A 9 -20.52 5.53 3.41
N THR A 10 -20.09 4.72 2.43
CA THR A 10 -20.01 3.26 2.58
C THR A 10 -18.72 2.77 3.29
N ALA A 11 -17.74 3.64 3.50
CA ALA A 11 -16.47 3.30 4.16
C ALA A 11 -16.55 3.27 5.69
N ASN A 12 -17.68 3.69 6.29
CA ASN A 12 -17.77 3.86 7.75
C ASN A 12 -18.41 2.65 8.49
N GLU A 13 -18.77 1.58 7.80
CA GLU A 13 -19.29 0.37 8.43
C GLU A 13 -18.32 -0.80 8.25
N ARG A 14 -17.54 -1.07 9.34
CA ARG A 14 -16.75 -2.27 9.61
C ARG A 14 -15.48 -2.47 8.79
N SER A 15 -14.46 -1.65 9.04
CA SER A 15 -13.09 -2.03 8.76
C SER A 15 -12.63 -3.08 9.78
N THR A 16 -12.50 -4.33 9.35
CA THR A 16 -11.96 -5.46 10.14
C THR A 16 -10.46 -5.62 10.00
N LEU A 17 -9.77 -4.71 9.31
CA LEU A 17 -8.30 -4.69 9.26
C LEU A 17 -7.74 -4.59 10.69
N PRO A 18 -6.72 -5.37 11.06
CA PRO A 18 -6.06 -5.23 12.34
C PRO A 18 -5.69 -3.77 12.53
N SER A 19 -6.26 -3.18 13.57
CA SER A 19 -6.06 -1.75 13.81
C SER A 19 -4.62 -1.53 14.25
N PRO A 20 -3.90 -0.64 13.58
CA PRO A 20 -2.60 -0.22 14.07
C PRO A 20 -2.74 0.37 15.49
N ASP A 21 -1.63 0.43 16.22
CA ASP A 21 -1.60 1.04 17.58
C ASP A 21 -1.78 2.57 17.54
N TYR A 22 -2.28 3.11 16.41
CA TYR A 22 -2.54 4.53 16.15
C TYR A 22 -3.72 4.69 15.18
N GLU A 23 -4.29 5.89 15.13
CA GLU A 23 -5.36 6.20 14.18
C GLU A 23 -4.82 6.34 12.76
N ALA A 24 -5.49 5.70 11.79
CA ALA A 24 -5.23 5.83 10.35
C ALA A 24 -6.55 5.75 9.59
N ASN A 25 -6.62 6.44 8.45
CA ASN A 25 -7.74 6.30 7.53
C ASN A 25 -7.79 4.86 6.98
N ASP A 26 -8.94 4.39 6.55
CA ASP A 26 -9.02 3.06 5.96
C ASP A 26 -8.27 2.98 4.63
N VAL A 27 -8.48 3.95 3.76
CA VAL A 27 -7.90 3.98 2.41
C VAL A 27 -7.35 5.36 2.08
N LEU A 28 -6.17 5.40 1.48
CA LEU A 28 -5.65 6.55 0.74
C LEU A 28 -5.54 6.17 -0.74
N VAL A 29 -6.23 6.90 -1.59
CA VAL A 29 -6.02 6.80 -3.04
C VAL A 29 -4.73 7.54 -3.39
N VAL A 30 -3.73 6.77 -3.81
CA VAL A 30 -2.44 7.28 -4.32
C VAL A 30 -2.63 7.67 -5.78
N GLY A 31 -2.56 8.96 -6.06
CA GLY A 31 -2.80 9.50 -7.41
C GLY A 31 -1.82 10.60 -7.80
N GLU A 32 -1.09 11.18 -6.84
CA GLU A 32 -0.17 12.28 -7.07
C GLU A 32 1.23 11.80 -7.46
N PRO A 33 1.93 12.49 -8.40
CA PRO A 33 3.28 12.13 -8.82
C PRO A 33 4.28 11.96 -7.67
N GLU A 34 4.24 12.84 -6.68
CA GLU A 34 5.10 12.80 -5.50
C GLU A 34 4.87 11.54 -4.65
N GLN A 35 3.63 11.06 -4.60
CA GLN A 35 3.28 9.83 -3.89
C GLN A 35 3.86 8.62 -4.60
N PHE A 36 3.72 8.55 -5.93
CA PHE A 36 4.32 7.48 -6.73
C PHE A 36 5.84 7.48 -6.59
N LYS A 37 6.51 8.62 -6.75
CA LYS A 37 7.96 8.76 -6.56
C LYS A 37 8.38 8.33 -5.15
N ALA A 38 7.59 8.69 -4.14
CA ALA A 38 7.89 8.29 -2.77
C ALA A 38 7.79 6.77 -2.57
N LEU A 39 6.77 6.10 -3.10
CA LEU A 39 6.53 4.66 -2.93
C LEU A 39 7.37 3.78 -3.88
N GLY A 40 7.92 4.35 -4.95
CA GLY A 40 8.79 3.64 -5.89
C GLY A 40 10.16 3.26 -5.31
N ASP A 41 10.59 3.88 -4.22
CA ASP A 41 11.86 3.58 -3.55
C ASP A 41 11.71 2.43 -2.54
N ASP A 42 12.60 1.43 -2.61
CA ASP A 42 12.52 0.23 -1.79
C ASP A 42 12.68 0.49 -0.29
N LEU A 43 13.52 1.44 0.10
CA LEU A 43 13.70 1.75 1.51
C LEU A 43 12.47 2.47 2.07
N ARG A 44 11.89 3.40 1.32
CA ARG A 44 10.65 4.07 1.73
C ARG A 44 9.48 3.09 1.83
N TRP A 45 9.40 2.15 0.90
CA TRP A 45 8.41 1.07 1.00
C TRP A 45 8.61 0.24 2.27
N LYS A 46 9.83 -0.21 2.57
CA LYS A 46 10.14 -0.94 3.82
C LYS A 46 9.73 -0.16 5.06
N ILE A 47 9.95 1.16 5.07
CA ILE A 47 9.50 2.02 6.17
C ILE A 47 7.97 2.00 6.28
N VAL A 48 7.26 2.12 5.17
CA VAL A 48 5.77 2.07 5.13
C VAL A 48 5.26 0.72 5.66
N VAL A 49 5.90 -0.40 5.28
CA VAL A 49 5.55 -1.73 5.78
C VAL A 49 5.78 -1.83 7.29
N LEU A 50 6.93 -1.37 7.80
CA LEU A 50 7.23 -1.39 9.24
C LEU A 50 6.29 -0.53 10.08
N LEU A 51 5.66 0.45 9.46
CA LEU A 51 4.67 1.33 10.09
C LEU A 51 3.23 0.82 9.95
N ARG A 52 2.98 -0.36 9.37
CA ARG A 52 1.63 -0.90 9.12
C ARG A 52 0.83 -1.04 10.41
N ASP A 53 1.41 -1.70 11.40
CA ASP A 53 0.69 -2.11 12.60
C ASP A 53 1.10 -1.29 13.84
N ARG A 54 2.26 -0.64 13.80
CA ARG A 54 2.81 0.05 14.96
C ARG A 54 3.50 1.36 14.60
N ALA A 55 3.17 2.42 15.35
CA ALA A 55 3.91 3.67 15.29
C ALA A 55 5.36 3.47 15.74
N SER A 56 6.29 4.06 15.00
CA SER A 56 7.72 3.94 15.30
C SER A 56 8.44 5.27 15.12
N SER A 57 9.48 5.47 15.93
CA SER A 57 10.38 6.61 15.77
C SER A 57 11.41 6.35 14.68
N THR A 58 12.06 7.42 14.19
CA THR A 58 13.18 7.28 13.24
C THR A 58 14.33 6.46 13.82
N THR A 59 14.52 6.47 15.13
CA THR A 59 15.53 5.66 15.82
C THR A 59 15.17 4.18 15.78
N GLU A 60 13.92 3.82 16.09
CA GLU A 60 13.43 2.44 16.03
C GLU A 60 13.47 1.88 14.61
N LEU A 61 13.02 2.67 13.63
CA LEU A 61 13.10 2.30 12.22
C LEU A 61 14.55 2.09 11.76
N ALA A 62 15.46 2.97 12.15
CA ALA A 62 16.89 2.86 11.83
C ALA A 62 17.50 1.55 12.39
N THR A 63 17.17 1.21 13.63
CA THR A 63 17.59 -0.05 14.26
C THR A 63 17.05 -1.26 13.51
N LYS A 64 15.75 -1.28 13.17
CA LYS A 64 15.14 -2.39 12.45
C LYS A 64 15.71 -2.59 11.03
N LEU A 65 16.06 -1.49 10.37
CA LEU A 65 16.58 -1.49 9.01
C LEU A 65 18.10 -1.67 8.95
N GLY A 66 18.80 -1.58 10.08
CA GLY A 66 20.28 -1.63 10.12
C GLY A 66 20.93 -0.42 9.43
N LEU A 67 20.29 0.75 9.45
CA LEU A 67 20.73 1.94 8.72
C LEU A 67 20.95 3.14 9.65
N PRO A 68 21.79 4.12 9.24
CA PRO A 68 21.97 5.35 10.00
C PRO A 68 20.66 6.11 10.19
N LYS A 69 20.44 6.65 11.41
CA LYS A 69 19.22 7.44 11.73
C LYS A 69 19.00 8.62 10.78
N GLY A 70 20.07 9.29 10.34
CA GLY A 70 19.96 10.41 9.40
C GLY A 70 19.38 9.99 8.04
N THR A 71 19.83 8.85 7.52
CA THR A 71 19.30 8.25 6.27
C THR A 71 17.82 7.96 6.41
N VAL A 72 17.43 7.21 7.45
CA VAL A 72 16.03 6.87 7.69
C VAL A 72 15.18 8.12 7.92
N GLY A 73 15.69 9.09 8.67
CA GLY A 73 15.03 10.37 8.90
C GLY A 73 14.76 11.16 7.61
N HIS A 74 15.68 11.12 6.64
CA HIS A 74 15.46 11.71 5.32
C HIS A 74 14.29 11.03 4.59
N HIS A 75 14.28 9.70 4.53
CA HIS A 75 13.21 8.95 3.86
C HIS A 75 11.85 9.13 4.53
N VAL A 76 11.79 9.17 5.87
CA VAL A 76 10.57 9.47 6.62
C VAL A 76 10.03 10.87 6.26
N LYS A 77 10.91 11.89 6.14
CA LYS A 77 10.48 13.23 5.72
C LYS A 77 9.93 13.28 4.29
N VAL A 78 10.49 12.50 3.36
CA VAL A 78 9.97 12.38 2.00
C VAL A 78 8.56 11.77 2.03
N LEU A 79 8.36 10.69 2.79
CA LEU A 79 7.05 10.07 2.95
C LEU A 79 6.04 11.00 3.65
N GLU A 80 6.48 11.75 4.67
CA GLU A 80 5.65 12.74 5.37
C GLU A 80 5.21 13.85 4.43
N LYS A 81 6.13 14.40 3.62
CA LYS A 81 5.82 15.42 2.61
C LYS A 81 4.84 14.93 1.54
N ALA A 82 4.94 13.66 1.15
CA ALA A 82 4.01 13.02 0.21
C ALA A 82 2.66 12.65 0.85
N GLY A 83 2.46 12.91 2.15
CA GLY A 83 1.22 12.59 2.86
C GLY A 83 0.99 11.09 3.10
N LEU A 84 2.02 10.27 3.01
CA LEU A 84 1.93 8.81 3.19
C LEU A 84 2.14 8.37 4.64
N VAL A 85 2.91 9.14 5.40
CA VAL A 85 3.09 8.95 6.84
C VAL A 85 2.90 10.28 7.55
N ARG A 86 2.61 10.22 8.86
CA ARG A 86 2.46 11.41 9.71
C ARG A 86 2.96 11.12 11.13
N VAL A 87 3.21 12.18 11.89
CA VAL A 87 3.41 12.06 13.32
C VAL A 87 2.06 11.72 13.97
N VAL A 88 1.97 10.58 14.63
CA VAL A 88 0.76 10.08 15.28
C VAL A 88 0.78 10.31 16.79
N ARG A 89 1.97 10.35 17.38
CA ARG A 89 2.19 10.70 18.80
C ARG A 89 3.63 11.15 19.04
N THR A 90 3.85 11.71 20.20
CA THR A 90 5.19 12.06 20.70
C THR A 90 5.42 11.38 22.05
N ARG A 91 6.66 11.13 22.40
CA ARG A 91 7.05 10.68 23.74
C ARG A 91 8.30 11.41 24.21
N GLN A 92 8.41 11.58 25.52
CA GLN A 92 9.62 12.12 26.12
C GLN A 92 10.64 11.00 26.33
N VAL A 93 11.86 11.22 25.84
CA VAL A 93 12.98 10.31 26.04
C VAL A 93 14.13 11.16 26.61
N ARG A 94 14.38 11.02 27.90
CA ARG A 94 15.28 11.92 28.65
C ARG A 94 14.83 13.38 28.50
N ALA A 95 15.71 14.27 28.03
CA ALA A 95 15.41 15.69 27.82
C ALA A 95 14.88 16.03 26.41
N MET A 96 14.59 15.03 25.57
CA MET A 96 14.20 15.23 24.17
C MET A 96 12.80 14.67 23.88
N THR A 97 12.04 15.38 23.04
CA THR A 97 10.76 14.90 22.51
C THR A 97 11.02 14.10 21.25
N GLU A 98 10.67 12.82 21.28
CA GLU A 98 10.74 11.92 20.13
C GLU A 98 9.39 11.85 19.43
N LYS A 99 9.40 11.96 18.09
CA LYS A 99 8.23 11.81 17.23
C LYS A 99 8.07 10.35 16.83
N LEU A 100 6.84 9.81 16.95
CA LEU A 100 6.48 8.51 16.43
C LEU A 100 5.61 8.71 15.21
N TYR A 101 6.00 8.04 14.12
CA TYR A 101 5.33 8.09 12.83
C TYR A 101 4.44 6.88 12.64
N GLY A 102 3.34 7.07 11.94
CA GLY A 102 2.44 6.03 11.47
C GLY A 102 2.00 6.34 10.05
N ARG A 103 1.38 5.38 9.38
CA ARG A 103 0.81 5.58 8.05
C ARG A 103 -0.41 6.49 8.15
N THR A 104 -0.69 7.24 7.09
CA THR A 104 -1.91 8.06 7.00
C THR A 104 -3.15 7.21 6.71
N ALA A 105 -2.96 6.04 6.10
CA ALA A 105 -4.04 5.08 5.85
C ALA A 105 -3.57 3.63 5.98
N ARG A 106 -4.50 2.73 6.26
CA ARG A 106 -4.28 1.28 6.37
C ARG A 106 -3.96 0.68 5.00
N LEU A 107 -4.65 1.12 3.96
CA LEU A 107 -4.44 0.71 2.57
C LEU A 107 -4.07 1.90 1.69
N PHE A 108 -3.07 1.69 0.84
CA PHE A 108 -2.75 2.58 -0.27
C PHE A 108 -3.28 1.95 -1.57
N LEU A 109 -4.31 2.57 -2.14
CA LEU A 109 -4.90 2.13 -3.40
C LEU A 109 -4.37 3.01 -4.53
N PHE A 110 -3.67 2.39 -5.47
CA PHE A 110 -3.09 3.10 -6.61
C PHE A 110 -4.14 3.30 -7.70
N LYS A 111 -4.40 4.55 -8.08
CA LYS A 111 -5.22 4.89 -9.24
C LYS A 111 -4.41 5.81 -10.14
N SER A 112 -4.20 5.38 -11.38
CA SER A 112 -3.67 6.27 -12.41
C SER A 112 -4.78 7.20 -12.87
N SER A 113 -4.58 8.51 -12.67
CA SER A 113 -5.28 9.56 -13.39
C SER A 113 -4.27 10.35 -14.21
N ASP A 114 -3.98 11.41 -14.41
CA ASP A 114 -3.07 12.13 -15.31
C ASP A 114 -1.58 12.11 -14.92
N THR A 115 -1.14 11.13 -14.15
CA THR A 115 0.26 11.02 -13.68
C THR A 115 1.13 10.39 -14.77
N ASP A 116 2.40 10.78 -14.85
CA ASP A 116 3.39 10.19 -15.75
C ASP A 116 3.32 8.65 -15.71
N ALA A 117 3.00 8.07 -16.85
CA ALA A 117 2.79 6.62 -16.97
C ALA A 117 4.00 5.81 -16.47
N GLU A 118 5.21 6.37 -16.55
CA GLU A 118 6.44 5.74 -16.09
C GLU A 118 6.49 5.60 -14.56
N ASP A 119 6.14 6.65 -13.81
CA ASP A 119 6.14 6.60 -12.34
C ASP A 119 5.11 5.59 -11.80
N VAL A 120 3.91 5.57 -12.39
CA VAL A 120 2.86 4.60 -12.06
C VAL A 120 3.31 3.18 -12.35
N TRP A 121 3.92 2.97 -13.52
CA TRP A 121 4.40 1.66 -13.94
C TRP A 121 5.53 1.15 -13.04
N ASN A 122 6.47 1.99 -12.67
CA ASN A 122 7.58 1.64 -11.79
C ASN A 122 7.08 1.17 -10.40
N VAL A 123 6.09 1.86 -9.84
CA VAL A 123 5.47 1.45 -8.55
C VAL A 123 4.71 0.14 -8.70
N ALA A 124 3.92 -0.03 -9.76
CA ALA A 124 3.18 -1.26 -10.01
C ALA A 124 4.11 -2.47 -10.16
N ALA A 125 5.17 -2.33 -10.98
CA ALA A 125 6.17 -3.37 -11.18
C ALA A 125 6.93 -3.72 -9.89
N ALA A 126 7.31 -2.70 -9.11
CA ALA A 126 7.96 -2.89 -7.82
C ALA A 126 7.02 -3.60 -6.82
N SER A 127 5.74 -3.23 -6.77
CA SER A 127 4.75 -3.86 -5.88
C SER A 127 4.54 -5.34 -6.21
N LEU A 128 4.44 -5.69 -7.49
CA LEU A 128 4.31 -7.10 -7.91
C LEU A 128 5.58 -7.91 -7.60
N ARG A 129 6.76 -7.33 -7.76
CA ARG A 129 8.02 -7.98 -7.42
C ARG A 129 8.10 -8.27 -5.92
N ARG A 130 7.74 -7.30 -5.09
CA ARG A 130 7.71 -7.47 -3.63
C ARG A 130 6.69 -8.53 -3.20
N ALA A 131 5.50 -8.54 -3.79
CA ALA A 131 4.52 -9.60 -3.54
C ALA A 131 5.07 -10.98 -3.88
N ALA A 132 5.82 -11.10 -4.98
CA ALA A 132 6.47 -12.37 -5.34
C ALA A 132 7.56 -12.80 -4.34
N GLU A 133 8.28 -11.84 -3.72
CA GLU A 133 9.29 -12.12 -2.68
C GLU A 133 8.65 -12.57 -1.35
N GLU A 134 7.41 -12.17 -1.08
CA GLU A 134 6.64 -12.56 0.11
C GLU A 134 5.96 -13.92 -0.03
N MET A 135 5.84 -14.46 -1.25
CA MET A 135 5.20 -15.75 -1.49
C MET A 135 5.99 -16.88 -0.85
N LEU A 136 5.32 -17.68 -0.03
CA LEU A 136 5.87 -18.91 0.49
C LEU A 136 5.98 -19.97 -0.64
N PRO A 137 6.92 -20.92 -0.54
CA PRO A 137 6.97 -22.05 -1.46
C PRO A 137 5.63 -22.79 -1.48
N ILE A 138 5.12 -23.09 -2.68
CA ILE A 138 3.84 -23.77 -2.85
C ILE A 138 3.98 -25.20 -2.32
N GLY A 139 3.28 -25.52 -1.23
CA GLY A 139 3.11 -26.89 -0.72
C GLY A 139 1.89 -27.56 -1.35
N SER A 140 1.77 -28.88 -1.19
CA SER A 140 0.65 -29.67 -1.73
C SER A 140 -0.74 -29.25 -1.19
N ASP A 141 -0.78 -28.59 -0.03
CA ASP A 141 -2.01 -28.17 0.67
C ASP A 141 -2.24 -26.66 0.59
N SER A 142 -1.45 -25.93 -0.21
CA SER A 142 -1.59 -24.47 -0.28
C SER A 142 -2.79 -24.07 -1.14
N GLN A 143 -3.61 -23.15 -0.65
CA GLN A 143 -4.67 -22.48 -1.41
C GLN A 143 -4.10 -21.38 -2.32
N THR A 144 -2.86 -21.54 -2.78
CA THR A 144 -2.16 -20.56 -3.60
C THR A 144 -2.53 -20.79 -5.07
N THR A 145 -2.95 -19.72 -5.73
CA THR A 145 -3.17 -19.71 -7.17
C THR A 145 -2.43 -18.53 -7.81
N PHE A 146 -1.81 -18.77 -8.93
CA PHE A 146 -1.16 -17.72 -9.71
C PHE A 146 -1.27 -18.00 -11.21
N GLY A 147 -1.20 -16.95 -12.01
CA GLY A 147 -1.22 -17.12 -13.45
C GLY A 147 -1.04 -15.79 -14.20
N VAL A 148 -0.51 -15.86 -15.41
CA VAL A 148 -0.45 -14.74 -16.33
C VAL A 148 -1.28 -15.09 -17.56
N VAL A 149 -2.43 -14.42 -17.72
CA VAL A 149 -3.36 -14.62 -18.83
C VAL A 149 -3.32 -13.40 -19.74
N ARG A 150 -3.40 -13.64 -21.05
CA ARG A 150 -3.43 -12.59 -22.07
C ARG A 150 -4.68 -12.73 -22.93
N ALA A 151 -5.40 -11.64 -23.12
CA ALA A 151 -6.58 -11.59 -23.98
C ALA A 151 -6.65 -10.27 -24.74
N ARG A 152 -7.31 -10.29 -25.90
CA ARG A 152 -7.71 -9.07 -26.62
C ARG A 152 -9.11 -8.69 -26.14
N LEU A 153 -9.30 -7.50 -25.61
CA LEU A 153 -10.54 -7.03 -25.01
C LEU A 153 -11.02 -5.76 -25.69
N SER A 154 -12.32 -5.60 -25.80
CA SER A 154 -12.92 -4.29 -26.07
C SER A 154 -12.72 -3.38 -24.85
N GLU A 155 -12.80 -2.07 -25.06
CA GLU A 155 -12.71 -1.11 -23.96
C GLU A 155 -13.84 -1.28 -22.94
N ALA A 156 -15.03 -1.64 -23.39
CA ALA A 156 -16.16 -1.93 -22.51
C ALA A 156 -15.92 -3.15 -21.63
N ASP A 157 -15.35 -4.23 -22.22
CA ASP A 157 -15.01 -5.43 -21.48
C ASP A 157 -13.87 -5.17 -20.49
N ALA A 158 -12.85 -4.41 -20.89
CA ALA A 158 -11.77 -4.02 -19.99
C ALA A 158 -12.31 -3.28 -18.77
N ARG A 159 -13.15 -2.25 -18.96
CA ARG A 159 -13.78 -1.51 -17.85
C ARG A 159 -14.64 -2.42 -16.96
N ARG A 160 -15.38 -3.38 -17.54
CA ARG A 160 -16.18 -4.34 -16.78
C ARG A 160 -15.30 -5.24 -15.91
N LEU A 161 -14.18 -5.73 -16.43
CA LEU A 161 -13.26 -6.59 -15.70
C LEU A 161 -12.55 -5.83 -14.59
N VAL A 162 -12.14 -4.57 -14.81
CA VAL A 162 -11.55 -3.74 -13.75
C VAL A 162 -12.50 -3.63 -12.56
N ARG A 163 -13.78 -3.30 -12.80
CA ARG A 163 -14.76 -3.23 -11.70
C ARG A 163 -14.95 -4.55 -10.95
N ARG A 164 -14.84 -5.69 -11.65
CA ARG A 164 -14.91 -7.01 -11.00
C ARG A 164 -13.68 -7.29 -10.15
N LEU A 165 -12.50 -6.89 -10.60
CA LEU A 165 -11.26 -7.00 -9.82
C LEU A 165 -11.28 -6.09 -8.60
N GLU A 166 -11.77 -4.85 -8.73
CA GLU A 166 -11.98 -3.95 -7.59
C GLU A 166 -12.89 -4.61 -6.54
N LYS A 167 -13.99 -5.24 -6.98
CA LYS A 167 -14.87 -5.98 -6.07
C LYS A 167 -14.16 -7.16 -5.37
N VAL A 168 -13.34 -7.93 -6.08
CA VAL A 168 -12.56 -9.03 -5.47
C VAL A 168 -11.60 -8.49 -4.41
N VAL A 169 -10.96 -7.36 -4.65
CA VAL A 169 -10.09 -6.70 -3.66
C VAL A 169 -10.90 -6.25 -2.44
N ASP A 170 -12.10 -5.71 -2.65
CA ASP A 170 -12.98 -5.29 -1.54
C ASP A 170 -13.50 -6.50 -0.75
N ASP A 171 -13.91 -7.58 -1.43
CA ASP A 171 -14.33 -8.83 -0.79
C ASP A 171 -13.19 -9.46 0.04
N PHE A 172 -11.96 -9.47 -0.50
CA PHE A 172 -10.77 -9.94 0.20
C PHE A 172 -10.49 -9.12 1.48
N ARG A 173 -10.61 -7.80 1.39
CA ARG A 173 -10.46 -6.91 2.54
C ARG A 173 -11.56 -7.11 3.58
N ALA A 174 -12.79 -7.34 3.14
CA ALA A 174 -13.92 -7.57 4.04
C ALA A 174 -13.83 -8.93 4.76
N ALA A 175 -13.06 -9.86 4.22
CA ALA A 175 -12.82 -11.18 4.83
C ALA A 175 -11.68 -11.14 5.89
N ASP A 176 -10.95 -10.02 6.02
CA ASP A 176 -9.88 -9.89 7.00
C ASP A 176 -10.42 -9.99 8.44
N GLY A 177 -9.83 -10.87 9.25
CA GLY A 177 -10.24 -11.17 10.62
C GLY A 177 -9.04 -11.25 11.57
N ALA A 178 -9.34 -11.28 12.88
CA ALA A 178 -8.31 -11.37 13.92
C ALA A 178 -7.69 -12.77 14.06
N GLU A 179 -8.31 -13.80 13.48
CA GLU A 179 -7.89 -15.20 13.55
C GLU A 179 -7.69 -15.76 12.14
N GLY A 180 -6.65 -16.55 11.95
CA GLY A 180 -6.35 -17.22 10.69
C GLY A 180 -4.91 -17.03 10.22
N GLU A 181 -4.61 -17.60 9.06
CA GLU A 181 -3.33 -17.41 8.37
C GLU A 181 -3.35 -16.12 7.55
N GLU A 182 -2.20 -15.46 7.41
CA GLU A 182 -2.06 -14.24 6.60
C GLU A 182 -1.95 -14.59 5.12
N PHE A 183 -2.91 -14.13 4.32
CA PHE A 183 -2.91 -14.26 2.87
C PHE A 183 -2.61 -12.92 2.21
N GLY A 184 -1.86 -12.95 1.11
CA GLY A 184 -1.62 -11.79 0.24
C GLY A 184 -2.41 -11.90 -1.06
N LEU A 185 -3.00 -10.80 -1.52
CA LEU A 185 -3.64 -10.68 -2.84
C LEU A 185 -2.92 -9.62 -3.67
N ALA A 186 -2.20 -10.04 -4.71
CA ALA A 186 -1.59 -9.14 -5.69
C ALA A 186 -2.38 -9.19 -7.00
N VAL A 187 -2.85 -8.05 -7.46
CA VAL A 187 -3.68 -7.94 -8.68
C VAL A 187 -3.08 -6.89 -9.60
N ALA A 188 -2.93 -7.22 -10.89
CA ALA A 188 -2.54 -6.28 -11.92
C ALA A 188 -3.38 -6.47 -13.19
N PHE A 189 -4.00 -5.39 -13.66
CA PHE A 189 -4.67 -5.33 -14.94
C PHE A 189 -4.05 -4.20 -15.77
N TYR A 190 -3.40 -4.55 -16.89
CA TYR A 190 -2.58 -3.60 -17.64
C TYR A 190 -2.70 -3.79 -19.15
N ARG A 191 -2.45 -2.73 -19.89
CA ARG A 191 -2.25 -2.81 -21.34
C ARG A 191 -0.84 -3.31 -21.60
N ARG A 192 -0.73 -4.35 -22.42
CA ARG A 192 0.59 -4.82 -22.87
C ARG A 192 1.12 -3.90 -23.97
N ALA A 193 2.38 -3.48 -23.84
CA ALA A 193 3.11 -2.97 -24.99
C ALA A 193 3.23 -4.13 -26.01
N ILE A 194 2.68 -3.94 -27.20
CA ILE A 194 2.90 -4.88 -28.31
C ILE A 194 4.22 -4.42 -28.92
N ASP A 195 5.26 -5.27 -28.79
CA ASP A 195 6.50 -5.04 -29.49
C ASP A 195 6.17 -4.88 -30.99
N ALA A 196 6.50 -3.72 -31.52
CA ALA A 196 6.35 -3.39 -32.94
C ALA A 196 7.41 -4.15 -33.76
#